data_4d2d184ceb9b1cf614e7ba4af1873359
#
_entry.id   4d2d184ceb9b1cf614e7ba4af1873359
#
_cell.length_a   1.000
_cell.length_b   1.000
_cell.length_c   1.000
_cell.angle_alpha   90.00
_cell.angle_beta   90.00
_cell.angle_gamma   90.00
#
_symmetry.space_group_name_H-M   'P 1'
#
loop_
_entity.id
_entity.type
_entity.pdbx_description
1 polymer ?
#
loop_
_entity_poly.entity_id
_entity_poly.type
_entity_poly.pdbx_seq_one_letter_code
_entity_poly.pdbx_strand_id
1 'polypeptide(L)'
;MEIKKVWAVYFSPTGGTKKVVTGTAEALAAKLGVAVEVYDFTLPQVREQEAVFGEGDVVVFGTPVIAGRVPNVLLPYLTGKVKGNGALAVPMVSFGNRNFDDALIELRNILEEDGFRTAAGAGFISEHSFSRTLAAGRPDEKDMALVKEFGEKVAEKLQSGWEYTAPVAVRGNDPILPYFKPQDRHGEHIDIRKVKPKVNDDCCNCGLCADVCPMGSISRENTKEYIGICIKCCACVKKCPAQARYYDDPGYIYHKEELEELYERRAEPELFV
;
A
#
# COMPACT_ATOMS: atom_id res chain seq x y z
N MET A 1 -1.63 -23.73 -16.90
CA MET A 1 -0.29 -23.38 -16.35
C MET A 1 -0.14 -23.98 -14.97
N GLU A 2 0.98 -24.66 -14.66
CA GLU A 2 1.25 -25.21 -13.35
C GLU A 2 1.75 -24.08 -12.41
N ILE A 3 1.06 -23.87 -11.28
CA ILE A 3 1.45 -22.88 -10.29
C ILE A 3 2.47 -23.51 -9.35
N LYS A 4 3.63 -22.88 -9.18
CA LYS A 4 4.76 -23.39 -8.39
C LYS A 4 4.86 -22.75 -7.02
N LYS A 5 4.53 -21.44 -6.91
CA LYS A 5 4.56 -20.69 -5.66
C LYS A 5 3.69 -19.44 -5.71
N VAL A 6 3.38 -18.92 -4.53
CA VAL A 6 2.72 -17.62 -4.33
C VAL A 6 3.70 -16.66 -3.68
N TRP A 7 3.71 -15.42 -4.17
CA TRP A 7 4.50 -14.33 -3.61
C TRP A 7 3.60 -13.32 -2.90
N ALA A 8 3.98 -12.89 -1.71
CA ALA A 8 3.46 -11.71 -1.03
C ALA A 8 4.42 -10.55 -1.25
N VAL A 9 4.10 -9.64 -2.17
CA VAL A 9 4.96 -8.51 -2.57
C VAL A 9 4.32 -7.21 -2.14
N TYR A 10 5.00 -6.38 -1.33
CA TYR A 10 4.37 -5.19 -0.82
C TYR A 10 5.30 -4.05 -0.45
N PHE A 11 4.76 -2.82 -0.52
CA PHE A 11 5.26 -1.62 0.13
C PHE A 11 4.30 -1.26 1.27
N SER A 12 4.78 -1.26 2.53
CA SER A 12 3.90 -1.13 3.70
C SER A 12 4.53 -0.41 4.88
N PRO A 13 4.65 0.93 4.85
CA PRO A 13 5.32 1.70 5.91
C PRO A 13 4.73 1.51 7.30
N THR A 14 3.38 1.43 7.40
CA THR A 14 2.65 1.28 8.68
C THR A 14 2.16 -0.12 8.98
N GLY A 15 2.28 -1.06 8.02
CA GLY A 15 1.92 -2.47 8.22
C GLY A 15 0.57 -2.89 7.65
N GLY A 16 -0.33 -1.96 7.32
CA GLY A 16 -1.68 -2.30 6.83
C GLY A 16 -1.67 -3.06 5.50
N THR A 17 -0.96 -2.56 4.49
CA THR A 17 -0.81 -3.26 3.19
C THR A 17 -0.18 -4.64 3.38
N LYS A 18 0.90 -4.75 4.17
CA LYS A 18 1.52 -6.03 4.51
C LYS A 18 0.46 -7.02 4.99
N LYS A 19 -0.38 -6.63 5.97
CA LYS A 19 -1.35 -7.52 6.61
C LYS A 19 -2.35 -8.11 5.61
N VAL A 20 -2.90 -7.29 4.70
CA VAL A 20 -3.86 -7.77 3.70
C VAL A 20 -3.19 -8.59 2.59
N VAL A 21 -2.00 -8.20 2.13
CA VAL A 21 -1.27 -8.92 1.07
C VAL A 21 -0.80 -10.28 1.55
N THR A 22 -0.17 -10.35 2.74
CA THR A 22 0.30 -11.64 3.28
C THR A 22 -0.87 -12.57 3.57
N GLY A 23 -1.96 -12.07 4.18
CA GLY A 23 -3.14 -12.89 4.45
C GLY A 23 -3.80 -13.44 3.17
N THR A 24 -3.88 -12.65 2.10
CA THR A 24 -4.38 -13.11 0.79
C THR A 24 -3.44 -14.16 0.20
N ALA A 25 -2.13 -13.92 0.20
CA ALA A 25 -1.14 -14.85 -0.34
C ALA A 25 -1.15 -16.20 0.41
N GLU A 26 -1.25 -16.16 1.73
CA GLU A 26 -1.34 -17.36 2.59
C GLU A 26 -2.61 -18.17 2.31
N ALA A 27 -3.77 -17.52 2.23
CA ALA A 27 -5.04 -18.20 1.93
C ALA A 27 -5.04 -18.81 0.52
N LEU A 28 -4.55 -18.07 -0.48
CA LEU A 28 -4.40 -18.53 -1.85
C LEU A 28 -3.44 -19.72 -1.95
N ALA A 29 -2.27 -19.62 -1.35
CA ALA A 29 -1.26 -20.68 -1.39
C ALA A 29 -1.72 -21.95 -0.66
N ALA A 30 -2.39 -21.82 0.49
CA ALA A 30 -2.95 -22.95 1.22
C ALA A 30 -3.97 -23.73 0.38
N LYS A 31 -4.83 -23.03 -0.37
CA LYS A 31 -5.81 -23.65 -1.25
C LYS A 31 -5.18 -24.30 -2.49
N LEU A 32 -4.08 -23.73 -3.00
CA LEU A 32 -3.32 -24.29 -4.14
C LEU A 32 -2.35 -25.40 -3.75
N GLY A 33 -2.02 -25.55 -2.47
CA GLY A 33 -1.05 -26.52 -1.98
C GLY A 33 0.41 -26.17 -2.30
N VAL A 34 0.75 -24.88 -2.38
CA VAL A 34 2.09 -24.37 -2.72
C VAL A 34 2.67 -23.48 -1.60
N ALA A 35 3.97 -23.18 -1.69
CA ALA A 35 4.64 -22.31 -0.71
C ALA A 35 4.34 -20.83 -0.95
N VAL A 36 4.44 -20.02 0.13
CA VAL A 36 4.44 -18.56 0.08
C VAL A 36 5.87 -18.05 0.27
N GLU A 37 6.28 -17.12 -0.60
CA GLU A 37 7.48 -16.31 -0.40
C GLU A 37 7.10 -14.84 -0.20
N VAL A 38 7.93 -14.10 0.53
CA VAL A 38 7.69 -12.69 0.87
C VAL A 38 8.75 -11.81 0.25
N TYR A 39 8.33 -10.74 -0.42
CA TYR A 39 9.20 -9.69 -0.94
C TYR A 39 8.72 -8.32 -0.43
N ASP A 40 9.34 -7.86 0.66
CA ASP A 40 9.05 -6.55 1.28
C ASP A 40 9.97 -5.48 0.69
N PHE A 41 9.46 -4.66 -0.23
CA PHE A 41 10.20 -3.56 -0.84
C PHE A 41 9.94 -2.19 -0.17
N THR A 42 9.52 -2.22 1.11
CA THR A 42 9.23 -0.99 1.86
C THR A 42 10.47 -0.12 2.04
N LEU A 43 11.62 -0.71 2.32
CA LEU A 43 12.85 0.06 2.56
C LEU A 43 13.64 0.33 1.27
N PRO A 44 14.34 1.47 1.16
CA PRO A 44 14.95 1.91 -0.10
C PRO A 44 16.03 0.96 -0.62
N GLN A 45 16.81 0.32 0.25
CA GLN A 45 17.88 -0.61 -0.16
C GLN A 45 17.36 -1.84 -0.92
N VAL A 46 16.13 -2.29 -0.62
CA VAL A 46 15.52 -3.41 -1.36
C VAL A 46 15.16 -2.99 -2.79
N ARG A 47 14.76 -1.73 -2.98
CA ARG A 47 14.43 -1.18 -4.28
C ARG A 47 15.64 -0.85 -5.17
N GLU A 48 16.86 -1.07 -4.68
CA GLU A 48 18.07 -1.03 -5.51
C GLU A 48 18.16 -2.25 -6.42
N GLN A 49 17.57 -3.38 -6.05
CA GLN A 49 17.54 -4.63 -6.78
C GLN A 49 16.31 -4.73 -7.68
N GLU A 50 16.41 -5.53 -8.74
CA GLU A 50 15.24 -5.92 -9.54
C GLU A 50 14.42 -6.99 -8.80
N ALA A 51 13.10 -6.91 -8.96
CA ALA A 51 12.16 -7.94 -8.54
C ALA A 51 11.69 -8.69 -9.77
N VAL A 52 12.19 -9.92 -9.97
CA VAL A 52 11.96 -10.71 -11.17
C VAL A 52 11.12 -11.94 -10.84
N PHE A 53 10.00 -12.07 -11.53
CA PHE A 53 9.06 -13.19 -11.42
C PHE A 53 8.95 -13.89 -12.78
N GLY A 54 8.20 -14.99 -12.85
CA GLY A 54 8.06 -15.73 -14.10
C GLY A 54 6.86 -16.69 -14.13
N GLU A 55 6.74 -17.42 -15.21
CA GLU A 55 5.67 -18.42 -15.37
C GLU A 55 5.67 -19.44 -14.23
N GLY A 56 4.50 -19.68 -13.66
CA GLY A 56 4.31 -20.51 -12.47
C GLY A 56 4.29 -19.73 -11.15
N ASP A 57 4.66 -18.46 -11.14
CA ASP A 57 4.47 -17.58 -9.98
C ASP A 57 3.08 -16.94 -9.98
N VAL A 58 2.47 -16.84 -8.79
CA VAL A 58 1.31 -15.99 -8.53
C VAL A 58 1.72 -14.91 -7.55
N VAL A 59 1.65 -13.66 -7.96
CA VAL A 59 2.17 -12.52 -7.20
C VAL A 59 1.03 -11.68 -6.65
N VAL A 60 0.77 -11.76 -5.35
CA VAL A 60 -0.12 -10.83 -4.63
C VAL A 60 0.67 -9.56 -4.36
N PHE A 61 0.42 -8.53 -5.17
CA PHE A 61 1.23 -7.31 -5.21
C PHE A 61 0.49 -6.13 -4.61
N GLY A 62 1.00 -5.53 -3.51
CA GLY A 62 0.28 -4.49 -2.80
C GLY A 62 1.04 -3.19 -2.53
N THR A 63 0.31 -2.07 -2.68
CA THR A 63 0.75 -0.72 -2.28
C THR A 63 -0.31 -0.01 -1.43
N PRO A 64 0.07 0.93 -0.55
CA PRO A 64 -0.89 1.85 0.03
C PRO A 64 -1.33 2.88 -1.02
N VAL A 65 -2.51 3.44 -0.82
CA VAL A 65 -3.00 4.57 -1.59
C VAL A 65 -2.45 5.88 -1.01
N ILE A 66 -1.82 6.69 -1.85
CA ILE A 66 -1.41 8.06 -1.50
C ILE A 66 -2.05 9.03 -2.50
N ALA A 67 -2.85 9.95 -2.00
CA ALA A 67 -3.56 10.94 -2.81
C ALA A 67 -4.37 10.31 -3.97
N GLY A 68 -5.06 9.18 -3.70
CA GLY A 68 -5.92 8.49 -4.66
C GLY A 68 -5.20 7.65 -5.71
N ARG A 69 -3.88 7.50 -5.62
CA ARG A 69 -3.03 6.87 -6.63
C ARG A 69 -1.99 5.94 -5.99
N VAL A 70 -1.28 5.18 -6.83
CA VAL A 70 -0.02 4.55 -6.45
C VAL A 70 0.97 5.62 -5.99
N PRO A 71 1.73 5.43 -4.89
CA PRO A 71 2.69 6.43 -4.45
C PRO A 71 3.68 6.79 -5.57
N ASN A 72 3.69 8.06 -6.00
CA ASN A 72 4.51 8.51 -7.13
C ASN A 72 6.01 8.23 -6.98
N VAL A 73 6.50 8.17 -5.74
CA VAL A 73 7.90 7.83 -5.43
C VAL A 73 8.25 6.37 -5.74
N LEU A 74 7.25 5.51 -5.91
CA LEU A 74 7.44 4.10 -6.28
C LEU A 74 7.45 3.90 -7.79
N LEU A 75 6.88 4.81 -8.59
CA LEU A 75 6.74 4.63 -10.03
C LEU A 75 8.07 4.27 -10.72
N PRO A 76 9.21 4.94 -10.46
CA PRO A 76 10.47 4.57 -11.09
C PRO A 76 10.95 3.14 -10.77
N TYR A 77 10.64 2.65 -9.56
CA TYR A 77 10.94 1.28 -9.17
C TYR A 77 10.00 0.29 -9.85
N LEU A 78 8.70 0.53 -9.80
CA LEU A 78 7.67 -0.34 -10.36
C LEU A 78 7.88 -0.50 -11.87
N THR A 79 7.95 0.60 -12.62
CA THR A 79 8.08 0.56 -14.09
C THR A 79 9.47 0.20 -14.60
N GLY A 80 10.51 0.29 -13.77
CA GLY A 80 11.89 0.07 -14.18
C GLY A 80 12.52 -1.25 -13.72
N LYS A 81 12.15 -1.71 -12.52
CA LYS A 81 12.85 -2.81 -11.83
C LYS A 81 11.97 -4.01 -11.48
N VAL A 82 10.67 -3.94 -11.69
CA VAL A 82 9.75 -5.07 -11.51
C VAL A 82 9.53 -5.76 -12.85
N LYS A 83 9.64 -7.08 -12.90
CA LYS A 83 9.52 -7.88 -14.13
C LYS A 83 8.63 -9.08 -13.90
N GLY A 84 7.49 -9.14 -14.60
CA GLY A 84 6.51 -10.20 -14.47
C GLY A 84 6.81 -11.45 -15.29
N ASN A 85 7.36 -11.31 -16.51
CA ASN A 85 7.72 -12.41 -17.42
C ASN A 85 6.63 -13.50 -17.53
N GLY A 86 5.36 -13.10 -17.62
CA GLY A 86 4.22 -14.00 -17.71
C GLY A 86 3.69 -14.57 -16.39
N ALA A 87 4.24 -14.14 -15.23
CA ALA A 87 3.67 -14.46 -13.92
C ALA A 87 2.22 -13.94 -13.79
N LEU A 88 1.40 -14.62 -13.00
CA LEU A 88 0.08 -14.12 -12.63
C LEU A 88 0.20 -13.06 -11.54
N ALA A 89 -0.64 -12.03 -11.59
CA ALA A 89 -0.67 -11.00 -10.56
C ALA A 89 -2.08 -10.79 -9.97
N VAL A 90 -2.09 -10.45 -8.69
CA VAL A 90 -3.27 -10.00 -7.93
C VAL A 90 -2.93 -8.64 -7.33
N PRO A 91 -3.15 -7.52 -8.07
CA PRO A 91 -2.97 -6.18 -7.54
C PRO A 91 -3.89 -5.91 -6.36
N MET A 92 -3.32 -5.38 -5.29
CA MET A 92 -4.05 -5.00 -4.08
C MET A 92 -3.65 -3.58 -3.63
N VAL A 93 -4.62 -2.80 -3.20
CA VAL A 93 -4.35 -1.51 -2.58
C VAL A 93 -4.94 -1.43 -1.18
N SER A 94 -4.26 -0.72 -0.27
CA SER A 94 -4.80 -0.42 1.06
C SER A 94 -4.97 1.08 1.25
N PHE A 95 -6.11 1.50 1.78
CA PHE A 95 -6.46 2.92 1.92
C PHE A 95 -7.11 3.24 3.27
N GLY A 96 -6.98 4.51 3.68
CA GLY A 96 -7.42 5.00 4.99
C GLY A 96 -8.89 5.43 5.02
N ASN A 97 -9.84 4.56 4.69
CA ASN A 97 -11.30 4.76 4.82
C ASN A 97 -11.96 5.77 3.86
N ARG A 98 -11.21 6.69 3.23
CA ARG A 98 -11.79 7.66 2.29
C ARG A 98 -12.21 6.98 0.98
N ASN A 99 -11.26 6.67 0.14
CA ASN A 99 -11.42 6.03 -1.16
C ASN A 99 -10.03 5.58 -1.67
N PHE A 100 -9.98 4.60 -2.58
CA PHE A 100 -8.76 4.26 -3.28
C PHE A 100 -8.65 4.93 -4.67
N ASP A 101 -9.70 5.62 -5.11
CA ASP A 101 -9.78 6.33 -6.39
C ASP A 101 -9.22 5.49 -7.55
N ASP A 102 -8.15 5.92 -8.22
CA ASP A 102 -7.55 5.22 -9.34
C ASP A 102 -6.33 4.35 -8.98
N ALA A 103 -5.99 4.21 -7.69
CA ALA A 103 -4.78 3.50 -7.29
C ALA A 103 -4.78 2.02 -7.71
N LEU A 104 -5.94 1.34 -7.70
CA LEU A 104 -6.03 -0.06 -8.07
C LEU A 104 -5.88 -0.28 -9.57
N ILE A 105 -6.58 0.52 -10.39
CA ILE A 105 -6.46 0.44 -11.85
C ILE A 105 -5.05 0.84 -12.31
N GLU A 106 -4.45 1.85 -11.67
CA GLU A 106 -3.06 2.25 -11.94
C GLU A 106 -2.08 1.10 -11.64
N LEU A 107 -2.19 0.50 -10.46
CA LEU A 107 -1.33 -0.64 -10.09
C LEU A 107 -1.51 -1.82 -11.06
N ARG A 108 -2.77 -2.15 -11.41
CA ARG A 108 -3.10 -3.17 -12.40
C ARG A 108 -2.41 -2.89 -13.74
N ASN A 109 -2.52 -1.67 -14.26
CA ASN A 109 -1.94 -1.27 -15.54
C ASN A 109 -0.41 -1.36 -15.52
N ILE A 110 0.23 -0.88 -14.44
CA ILE A 110 1.69 -0.98 -14.28
C ILE A 110 2.14 -2.45 -14.31
N LEU A 111 1.47 -3.34 -13.59
CA LEU A 111 1.83 -4.76 -13.57
C LEU A 111 1.64 -5.42 -14.94
N GLU A 112 0.59 -5.09 -15.69
CA GLU A 112 0.40 -5.58 -17.06
C GLU A 112 1.52 -5.10 -17.98
N GLU A 113 1.90 -3.83 -17.90
CA GLU A 113 3.02 -3.24 -18.65
C GLU A 113 4.37 -3.88 -18.29
N ASP A 114 4.53 -4.29 -17.03
CA ASP A 114 5.72 -5.02 -16.54
C ASP A 114 5.73 -6.51 -16.89
N GLY A 115 4.75 -6.99 -17.68
CA GLY A 115 4.68 -8.35 -18.22
C GLY A 115 3.99 -9.36 -17.30
N PHE A 116 3.21 -8.93 -16.32
CA PHE A 116 2.30 -9.80 -15.57
C PHE A 116 0.98 -10.00 -16.32
N ARG A 117 0.21 -10.99 -15.87
CA ARG A 117 -1.17 -11.29 -16.29
C ARG A 117 -2.06 -11.20 -15.06
N THR A 118 -2.86 -10.13 -14.96
CA THR A 118 -3.67 -9.89 -13.75
C THR A 118 -4.92 -10.78 -13.72
N ALA A 119 -5.06 -11.57 -12.65
CA ALA A 119 -6.15 -12.54 -12.49
C ALA A 119 -7.30 -12.05 -11.61
N ALA A 120 -7.01 -11.20 -10.63
CA ALA A 120 -7.96 -10.63 -9.68
C ALA A 120 -7.40 -9.33 -9.13
N GLY A 121 -8.19 -8.54 -8.37
CA GLY A 121 -7.72 -7.34 -7.70
C GLY A 121 -8.56 -6.98 -6.49
N ALA A 122 -8.02 -6.20 -5.53
CA ALA A 122 -8.78 -5.78 -4.36
C ALA A 122 -8.33 -4.45 -3.76
N GLY A 123 -9.29 -3.71 -3.18
CA GLY A 123 -9.06 -2.55 -2.33
C GLY A 123 -9.51 -2.83 -0.90
N PHE A 124 -8.57 -2.83 0.07
CA PHE A 124 -8.85 -3.05 1.48
C PHE A 124 -8.62 -1.80 2.31
N ILE A 125 -9.33 -1.70 3.44
CA ILE A 125 -9.18 -0.59 4.37
C ILE A 125 -8.06 -0.90 5.37
N SER A 126 -7.28 0.14 5.67
CA SER A 126 -6.29 0.14 6.76
C SER A 126 -6.46 1.39 7.60
N GLU A 127 -5.97 1.37 8.84
CA GLU A 127 -5.92 2.57 9.66
C GLU A 127 -5.27 3.73 8.89
N HIS A 128 -5.94 4.89 8.88
CA HIS A 128 -5.46 6.05 8.13
C HIS A 128 -4.10 6.51 8.66
N SER A 129 -3.14 6.77 7.77
CA SER A 129 -1.76 7.09 8.19
C SER A 129 -1.67 8.36 9.04
N PHE A 130 -2.49 9.39 8.76
CA PHE A 130 -2.49 10.66 9.50
C PHE A 130 -3.24 10.61 10.83
N SER A 131 -4.13 9.64 11.01
CA SER A 131 -5.06 9.55 12.13
C SER A 131 -4.77 8.35 13.02
N ARG A 132 -5.22 8.41 14.28
CA ARG A 132 -5.28 7.29 15.20
C ARG A 132 -6.73 6.87 15.50
N THR A 133 -7.70 7.58 14.94
CA THR A 133 -9.14 7.33 15.09
C THR A 133 -9.79 6.85 13.80
N LEU A 134 -9.43 7.45 12.66
CA LEU A 134 -10.01 7.09 11.37
C LEU A 134 -9.57 5.69 10.93
N ALA A 135 -10.53 4.78 10.83
CA ALA A 135 -10.32 3.36 10.57
C ALA A 135 -9.33 2.70 11.58
N ALA A 136 -9.34 3.15 12.84
CA ALA A 136 -8.47 2.63 13.89
C ALA A 136 -8.58 1.10 14.02
N GLY A 137 -7.43 0.42 14.14
CA GLY A 137 -7.36 -1.03 14.28
C GLY A 137 -7.61 -1.83 12.99
N ARG A 138 -7.93 -1.17 11.86
CA ARG A 138 -8.10 -1.88 10.58
C ARG A 138 -6.77 -2.13 9.87
N PRO A 139 -6.67 -3.27 9.14
CA PRO A 139 -7.65 -4.33 8.93
C PRO A 139 -7.96 -5.10 10.22
N ASP A 140 -9.24 -5.19 10.60
CA ASP A 140 -9.72 -5.92 11.75
C ASP A 140 -10.07 -7.39 11.40
N GLU A 141 -10.67 -8.15 12.32
CA GLU A 141 -11.03 -9.55 12.11
C GLU A 141 -12.02 -9.73 10.94
N LYS A 142 -12.96 -8.80 10.74
CA LYS A 142 -13.91 -8.84 9.62
C LYS A 142 -13.20 -8.64 8.29
N ASP A 143 -12.28 -7.67 8.24
CA ASP A 143 -11.46 -7.45 7.06
C ASP A 143 -10.60 -8.66 6.74
N MET A 144 -9.99 -9.28 7.77
CA MET A 144 -9.14 -10.46 7.59
C MET A 144 -9.94 -11.71 7.19
N ALA A 145 -11.20 -11.82 7.57
CA ALA A 145 -12.09 -12.86 7.04
C ALA A 145 -12.33 -12.69 5.52
N LEU A 146 -12.57 -11.45 5.07
CA LEU A 146 -12.69 -11.13 3.65
C LEU A 146 -11.38 -11.31 2.89
N VAL A 147 -10.23 -11.01 3.49
CA VAL A 147 -8.90 -11.26 2.93
C VAL A 147 -8.72 -12.75 2.65
N LYS A 148 -9.09 -13.60 3.60
CA LYS A 148 -9.02 -15.06 3.45
C LYS A 148 -9.96 -15.55 2.35
N GLU A 149 -11.23 -15.12 2.40
CA GLU A 149 -12.24 -15.46 1.38
C GLU A 149 -11.81 -15.06 -0.02
N PHE A 150 -11.23 -13.86 -0.18
CA PHE A 150 -10.71 -13.38 -1.44
C PHE A 150 -9.58 -14.27 -1.97
N GLY A 151 -8.59 -14.61 -1.13
CA GLY A 151 -7.51 -15.52 -1.51
C GLY A 151 -8.02 -16.90 -1.95
N GLU A 152 -9.01 -17.46 -1.23
CA GLU A 152 -9.64 -18.74 -1.58
C GLU A 152 -10.39 -18.66 -2.93
N LYS A 153 -11.14 -17.58 -3.18
CA LYS A 153 -11.84 -17.34 -4.46
C LYS A 153 -10.87 -17.21 -5.64
N VAL A 154 -9.76 -16.50 -5.44
CA VAL A 154 -8.72 -16.42 -6.48
C VAL A 154 -8.14 -17.80 -6.78
N ALA A 155 -7.85 -18.61 -5.75
CA ALA A 155 -7.39 -19.98 -5.95
C ALA A 155 -8.39 -20.84 -6.73
N GLU A 156 -9.68 -20.77 -6.39
CA GLU A 156 -10.75 -21.48 -7.09
C GLU A 156 -10.82 -21.08 -8.56
N LYS A 157 -10.73 -19.77 -8.85
CA LYS A 157 -10.67 -19.29 -10.23
C LYS A 157 -9.48 -19.89 -10.99
N LEU A 158 -8.28 -19.89 -10.40
CA LEU A 158 -7.09 -20.43 -11.05
C LEU A 158 -7.15 -21.96 -11.25
N GLN A 159 -7.82 -22.69 -10.33
CA GLN A 159 -8.02 -24.13 -10.44
C GLN A 159 -9.14 -24.52 -11.41
N SER A 160 -10.06 -23.62 -11.73
CA SER A 160 -11.20 -23.91 -12.64
C SER A 160 -10.83 -23.99 -14.13
N GLY A 161 -9.55 -23.88 -14.47
CA GLY A 161 -9.10 -23.82 -15.86
C GLY A 161 -9.18 -22.41 -16.47
N TRP A 162 -9.22 -21.38 -15.62
CA TRP A 162 -9.21 -20.00 -16.09
C TRP A 162 -7.98 -19.71 -16.96
N GLU A 163 -8.24 -19.02 -18.08
CA GLU A 163 -7.19 -18.56 -18.99
C GLU A 163 -7.19 -17.04 -19.06
N TYR A 164 -6.00 -16.46 -19.11
CA TYR A 164 -5.85 -15.02 -19.29
C TYR A 164 -6.25 -14.63 -20.72
N THR A 165 -7.24 -13.76 -20.83
CA THR A 165 -7.67 -13.17 -22.11
C THR A 165 -7.57 -11.65 -22.13
N ALA A 166 -7.63 -11.01 -20.96
CA ALA A 166 -7.54 -9.57 -20.79
C ALA A 166 -7.20 -9.24 -19.32
N PRO A 167 -6.68 -8.04 -19.03
CA PRO A 167 -6.51 -7.55 -17.67
C PRO A 167 -7.79 -7.62 -16.84
N VAL A 168 -7.67 -7.97 -15.55
CA VAL A 168 -8.85 -8.00 -14.66
C VAL A 168 -9.56 -6.64 -14.67
N ALA A 169 -10.87 -6.65 -14.78
CA ALA A 169 -11.68 -5.45 -14.69
C ALA A 169 -11.75 -4.99 -13.23
N VAL A 170 -11.26 -3.81 -12.94
CA VAL A 170 -11.28 -3.17 -11.61
C VAL A 170 -11.85 -1.76 -11.71
N ARG A 171 -12.33 -1.23 -10.59
CA ARG A 171 -12.81 0.15 -10.54
C ARG A 171 -11.65 1.14 -10.71
N GLY A 172 -11.92 2.22 -11.44
CA GLY A 172 -11.02 3.34 -11.70
C GLY A 172 -11.39 4.05 -12.99
N ASN A 173 -10.71 5.15 -13.28
CA ASN A 173 -10.90 5.93 -14.51
C ASN A 173 -9.85 5.54 -15.56
N ASP A 174 -10.25 5.61 -16.82
CA ASP A 174 -9.35 5.52 -17.97
C ASP A 174 -9.72 6.63 -18.97
N PRO A 175 -8.86 7.64 -19.14
CA PRO A 175 -7.54 7.83 -18.54
C PRO A 175 -7.59 8.10 -17.01
N ILE A 176 -6.50 7.73 -16.33
CA ILE A 176 -6.32 7.90 -14.88
C ILE A 176 -6.33 9.41 -14.51
N LEU A 177 -7.06 9.77 -13.44
CA LEU A 177 -7.15 11.15 -12.97
C LEU A 177 -5.87 11.61 -12.25
N PRO A 178 -5.63 12.94 -12.15
CA PRO A 178 -4.51 13.49 -11.38
C PRO A 178 -4.56 13.09 -9.90
N TYR A 179 -3.40 13.14 -9.21
CA TYR A 179 -3.32 12.97 -7.77
C TYR A 179 -4.26 13.92 -7.03
N PHE A 180 -4.99 13.40 -6.06
CA PHE A 180 -5.86 14.19 -5.19
C PHE A 180 -5.06 15.31 -4.50
N LYS A 181 -5.61 16.51 -4.50
CA LYS A 181 -5.06 17.68 -3.81
C LYS A 181 -5.99 18.04 -2.67
N PRO A 182 -5.52 18.06 -1.42
CA PRO A 182 -6.33 18.51 -0.29
C PRO A 182 -6.84 19.94 -0.52
N GLN A 183 -8.09 20.19 -0.15
CA GLN A 183 -8.75 21.50 -0.19
C GLN A 183 -9.40 21.74 1.16
N ASP A 184 -9.56 23.02 1.52
CA ASP A 184 -10.38 23.39 2.67
C ASP A 184 -11.87 23.45 2.31
N ARG A 185 -12.71 23.78 3.28
CA ARG A 185 -14.18 23.90 3.11
C ARG A 185 -14.59 25.02 2.14
N HIS A 186 -13.68 25.90 1.77
CA HIS A 186 -13.89 26.98 0.79
C HIS A 186 -13.39 26.60 -0.59
N GLY A 187 -12.81 25.39 -0.76
CA GLY A 187 -12.20 24.92 -2.01
C GLY A 187 -10.78 25.41 -2.25
N GLU A 188 -10.17 26.09 -1.26
CA GLU A 188 -8.79 26.54 -1.34
C GLU A 188 -7.81 25.37 -1.12
N HIS A 189 -6.76 25.35 -1.95
CA HIS A 189 -5.79 24.25 -1.92
C HIS A 189 -4.89 24.29 -0.68
N ILE A 190 -4.83 23.18 0.07
CA ILE A 190 -3.93 23.00 1.21
C ILE A 190 -2.66 22.26 0.75
N ASP A 191 -1.53 22.96 0.74
CA ASP A 191 -0.25 22.37 0.32
C ASP A 191 0.53 21.80 1.50
N ILE A 192 0.39 20.49 1.72
CA ILE A 192 1.14 19.76 2.75
C ILE A 192 2.43 19.11 2.24
N ARG A 193 2.82 19.31 0.97
CA ARG A 193 3.94 18.57 0.35
C ARG A 193 5.27 18.75 1.09
N LYS A 194 5.54 19.96 1.61
CA LYS A 194 6.76 20.29 2.35
C LYS A 194 6.70 20.00 3.84
N VAL A 195 5.51 19.66 4.36
CA VAL A 195 5.31 19.39 5.80
C VAL A 195 6.01 18.09 6.18
N LYS A 196 6.76 18.14 7.28
CA LYS A 196 7.49 17.02 7.88
C LYS A 196 7.15 16.92 9.37
N PRO A 197 7.16 15.72 9.98
CA PRO A 197 6.97 15.61 11.43
C PRO A 197 8.07 16.32 12.20
N LYS A 198 7.72 16.99 13.28
CA LYS A 198 8.64 17.51 14.28
C LYS A 198 9.00 16.47 15.33
N VAL A 199 9.96 16.79 16.17
CA VAL A 199 10.44 15.92 17.25
C VAL A 199 10.49 16.76 18.53
N ASN A 200 9.83 16.30 19.60
CA ASN A 200 9.88 16.92 20.92
C ASN A 200 11.03 16.38 21.79
N ASP A 201 11.13 16.85 23.03
CA ASP A 201 12.23 16.51 23.95
C ASP A 201 12.12 15.10 24.57
N ASP A 202 10.99 14.39 24.39
CA ASP A 202 10.85 12.99 24.81
C ASP A 202 11.66 12.03 23.93
N CYS A 203 12.28 12.54 22.85
CA CYS A 203 13.04 11.74 21.91
C CYS A 203 14.33 11.20 22.57
N CYS A 204 14.42 9.88 22.74
CA CYS A 204 15.60 9.19 23.25
C CYS A 204 16.67 8.87 22.17
N ASN A 205 16.52 9.38 20.96
CA ASN A 205 17.40 9.13 19.80
C ASN A 205 17.67 7.65 19.51
N CYS A 206 16.69 6.77 19.73
CA CYS A 206 16.83 5.31 19.54
C CYS A 206 17.04 4.86 18.07
N GLY A 207 16.89 5.75 17.09
CA GLY A 207 17.12 5.45 15.67
C GLY A 207 15.94 4.74 14.94
N LEU A 208 14.93 4.20 15.65
CA LEU A 208 13.86 3.43 15.03
C LEU A 208 13.16 4.17 13.89
N CYS A 209 12.96 5.49 14.02
CA CYS A 209 12.32 6.29 12.97
C CYS A 209 13.15 6.39 11.68
N ALA A 210 14.48 6.31 11.78
CA ALA A 210 15.36 6.20 10.61
C ALA A 210 15.26 4.80 9.98
N ASP A 211 15.27 3.75 10.81
CA ASP A 211 15.20 2.35 10.36
C ASP A 211 13.90 2.03 9.62
N VAL A 212 12.77 2.61 10.03
CA VAL A 212 11.46 2.36 9.42
C VAL A 212 11.09 3.36 8.33
N CYS A 213 11.96 4.34 8.02
CA CYS A 213 11.66 5.33 7.01
C CYS A 213 11.75 4.74 5.60
N PRO A 214 10.63 4.63 4.86
CA PRO A 214 10.63 4.01 3.54
C PRO A 214 11.37 4.82 2.48
N MET A 215 11.77 6.04 2.83
CA MET A 215 12.54 6.93 1.95
C MET A 215 14.00 7.12 2.41
N GLY A 216 14.41 6.51 3.54
CA GLY A 216 15.73 6.76 4.11
C GLY A 216 16.00 8.24 4.46
N SER A 217 14.94 9.00 4.74
CA SER A 217 14.97 10.46 4.81
C SER A 217 15.26 11.02 6.20
N ILE A 218 15.52 10.18 7.18
CA ILE A 218 15.83 10.58 8.56
C ILE A 218 17.27 10.16 8.86
N SER A 219 18.10 11.10 9.32
CA SER A 219 19.48 10.81 9.73
C SER A 219 19.49 9.82 10.90
N ARG A 220 20.38 8.82 10.84
CA ARG A 220 20.55 7.87 11.94
C ARG A 220 21.43 8.45 13.05
N GLU A 221 22.37 9.34 12.71
CA GLU A 221 23.23 10.04 13.69
C GLU A 221 22.42 11.08 14.48
N ASN A 222 21.52 11.78 13.80
CA ASN A 222 20.66 12.79 14.44
C ASN A 222 19.21 12.61 13.93
N THR A 223 18.41 11.89 14.69
CA THR A 223 17.04 11.58 14.27
C THR A 223 16.11 12.81 14.19
N LYS A 224 16.54 13.99 14.66
CA LYS A 224 15.82 15.26 14.47
C LYS A 224 16.02 15.83 13.05
N GLU A 225 17.03 15.35 12.31
CA GLU A 225 17.40 15.84 10.99
C GLU A 225 16.76 15.02 9.85
N TYR A 226 16.29 15.74 8.84
CA TYR A 226 15.79 15.17 7.58
C TYR A 226 16.79 15.37 6.46
N ILE A 227 17.30 14.26 5.91
CA ILE A 227 18.29 14.23 4.82
C ILE A 227 17.65 13.97 3.43
N GLY A 228 16.33 13.80 3.37
CA GLY A 228 15.62 13.50 2.12
C GLY A 228 14.13 13.93 2.14
N ILE A 229 13.38 13.40 1.18
CA ILE A 229 11.95 13.72 1.02
C ILE A 229 11.09 12.95 2.03
N CYS A 230 9.99 13.57 2.49
CA CYS A 230 9.00 12.93 3.33
C CYS A 230 7.69 12.72 2.54
N ILE A 231 7.25 11.48 2.42
CA ILE A 231 5.97 11.11 1.77
C ILE A 231 4.79 11.11 2.75
N LYS A 232 4.99 11.54 3.97
CA LYS A 232 3.97 11.59 5.03
C LYS A 232 3.26 10.26 5.31
N CYS A 233 3.99 9.14 5.13
CA CYS A 233 3.47 7.81 5.45
C CYS A 233 3.24 7.57 6.95
N CYS A 234 3.73 8.46 7.82
CA CYS A 234 3.62 8.44 9.28
C CYS A 234 4.21 7.20 9.98
N ALA A 235 5.02 6.38 9.30
CA ALA A 235 5.68 5.24 9.95
C ALA A 235 6.50 5.66 11.17
N CYS A 236 7.30 6.74 11.04
CA CYS A 236 8.10 7.30 12.13
C CYS A 236 7.27 7.89 13.28
N VAL A 237 6.05 8.35 13.01
CA VAL A 237 5.11 8.87 14.02
C VAL A 237 4.40 7.72 14.75
N LYS A 238 3.87 6.76 13.99
CA LYS A 238 3.08 5.66 14.56
C LYS A 238 3.92 4.64 15.31
N LYS A 239 5.16 4.40 14.88
CA LYS A 239 6.06 3.41 15.46
C LYS A 239 7.02 3.99 16.52
N CYS A 240 6.99 5.30 16.79
CA CYS A 240 7.85 5.91 17.80
C CYS A 240 7.44 5.42 19.21
N PRO A 241 8.30 4.71 19.95
CA PRO A 241 7.94 4.19 21.27
C PRO A 241 7.76 5.32 22.32
N ALA A 242 8.49 6.42 22.16
CA ALA A 242 8.37 7.60 23.01
C ALA A 242 7.28 8.58 22.53
N GLN A 243 6.58 8.28 21.43
CA GLN A 243 5.61 9.18 20.80
C GLN A 243 6.14 10.60 20.52
N ALA A 244 7.44 10.73 20.41
CA ALA A 244 8.15 12.01 20.30
C ALA A 244 8.00 12.70 18.93
N ARG A 245 7.39 12.03 17.92
CA ARG A 245 7.20 12.59 16.59
C ARG A 245 5.75 12.99 16.36
N TYR A 246 5.55 14.22 15.88
CA TYR A 246 4.23 14.81 15.70
C TYR A 246 4.20 15.81 14.55
N TYR A 247 3.00 16.19 14.14
CA TYR A 247 2.74 17.28 13.20
C TYR A 247 2.08 18.43 13.94
N ASP A 248 2.46 19.65 13.60
CA ASP A 248 1.85 20.88 14.12
C ASP A 248 1.55 21.92 13.02
N ASP A 249 1.71 21.52 11.76
CA ASP A 249 1.35 22.38 10.64
C ASP A 249 -0.18 22.53 10.57
N PRO A 250 -0.70 23.76 10.54
CA PRO A 250 -2.15 23.99 10.56
C PRO A 250 -2.89 23.36 9.38
N GLY A 251 -2.32 23.40 8.17
CA GLY A 251 -2.92 22.80 6.99
C GLY A 251 -2.98 21.27 7.08
N TYR A 252 -1.91 20.65 7.60
CA TYR A 252 -1.90 19.21 7.84
C TYR A 252 -2.94 18.79 8.89
N ILE A 253 -3.02 19.54 9.99
CA ILE A 253 -3.98 19.26 11.08
C ILE A 253 -5.41 19.41 10.55
N TYR A 254 -5.70 20.52 9.88
CA TYR A 254 -7.00 20.75 9.26
C TYR A 254 -7.40 19.60 8.35
N HIS A 255 -6.54 19.21 7.41
CA HIS A 255 -6.84 18.12 6.47
C HIS A 255 -7.04 16.77 7.18
N LYS A 256 -6.25 16.49 8.23
CA LYS A 256 -6.45 15.29 9.06
C LYS A 256 -7.83 15.30 9.74
N GLU A 257 -8.22 16.41 10.37
CA GLU A 257 -9.48 16.54 11.09
C GLU A 257 -10.70 16.48 10.15
N GLU A 258 -10.58 17.11 8.98
CA GLU A 258 -11.59 17.01 7.93
C GLU A 258 -11.81 15.57 7.45
N LEU A 259 -10.71 14.80 7.26
CA LEU A 259 -10.81 13.39 6.92
C LEU A 259 -11.50 12.58 8.02
N GLU A 260 -11.18 12.84 9.29
CA GLU A 260 -11.81 12.19 10.43
C GLU A 260 -13.31 12.48 10.51
N GLU A 261 -13.73 13.73 10.24
CA GLU A 261 -15.13 14.16 10.24
C GLU A 261 -15.93 13.58 9.07
N LEU A 262 -15.40 13.67 7.84
CA LEU A 262 -16.15 13.33 6.62
C LEU A 262 -16.21 11.83 6.35
N TYR A 263 -15.25 11.06 6.84
CA TYR A 263 -15.11 9.64 6.52
C TYR A 263 -15.20 8.72 7.74
N GLU A 264 -15.96 9.11 8.77
CA GLU A 264 -16.17 8.33 9.99
C GLU A 264 -16.85 6.98 9.74
N ARG A 265 -17.69 6.89 8.70
CA ARG A 265 -18.39 5.65 8.33
C ARG A 265 -17.42 4.48 8.13
N ARG A 266 -17.84 3.27 8.46
CA ARG A 266 -17.07 2.08 8.07
C ARG A 266 -17.14 1.90 6.55
N ALA A 267 -16.03 2.09 5.85
CA ALA A 267 -15.91 1.70 4.46
C ALA A 267 -15.73 0.17 4.34
N GLU A 268 -16.23 -0.40 3.25
CA GLU A 268 -16.12 -1.85 2.99
C GLU A 268 -15.08 -2.12 1.89
N PRO A 269 -14.37 -3.27 1.94
CA PRO A 269 -13.46 -3.69 0.88
C PRO A 269 -14.17 -3.91 -0.44
N GLU A 270 -13.47 -3.68 -1.55
CA GLU A 270 -13.94 -3.99 -2.90
C GLU A 270 -13.06 -5.10 -3.49
N LEU A 271 -13.70 -6.16 -3.97
CA LEU A 271 -13.06 -7.37 -4.47
C LEU A 271 -13.46 -7.60 -5.92
N PHE A 272 -12.48 -7.90 -6.79
CA PHE A 272 -12.63 -8.12 -8.22
C PHE A 272 -11.99 -9.48 -8.57
N VAL A 273 -12.81 -10.47 -8.93
CA VAL A 273 -12.35 -11.84 -9.23
C VAL A 273 -12.72 -12.26 -10.64
#